data_409180c28de9944d7a28159927134ad1
#
_entry.id   409180c28de9944d7a28159927134ad1
#
_cell.length_a   1.000
_cell.length_b   1.000
_cell.length_c   1.000
_cell.angle_alpha   90.00
_cell.angle_beta   90.00
_cell.angle_gamma   90.00
#
_symmetry.space_group_name_H-M   'P 1'
#
loop_
_entity.id
_entity.type
_entity.pdbx_description
1 polymer ?
#
loop_
_entity_poly.entity_id
_entity_poly.type
_entity_poly.pdbx_seq_one_letter_code
_entity_poly.pdbx_strand_id
1 'polypeptide(L)'
;LFACDGKKTENVTPSVENFNYSVDKFADVQILRYRVPDFEKLTLKQKEMIYYLSQAAIEGRDILYDQNNKHNLSIRRTLEAVYENYKGDRNAEPFKQLITYLKRVWMANGIHHHYSEDKFTPEFSAAYFADAVKSIDPAKLPLQQGESVDQLIAKLSPVIFDPTVYPKRTNQADGVDLILTSANNYYEGVTQQEAEDFYANMKNPNDSTPISYGLNSKLVKENGKIVEKTYKIGGMYSEALSRVVGWLEKAAAVAENDKQRDIINTLIRFNQTGDLKTFDEYCIKWVQDLTSQVDFVNGFTETYADPLGLKARWE
;
A
#
# COMPACT_ATOMS: atom_id res chain seq x y z
N LEU A 1 -11.54 67.90 -16.45
CA LEU A 1 -10.33 67.09 -16.52
C LEU A 1 -10.16 66.35 -15.19
N PHE A 2 -10.63 65.09 -15.10
CA PHE A 2 -10.35 64.23 -13.99
C PHE A 2 -9.44 63.12 -14.52
N ALA A 3 -8.23 63.03 -14.00
CA ALA A 3 -7.29 61.96 -14.27
C ALA A 3 -7.65 60.76 -13.37
N CYS A 4 -7.92 59.59 -13.98
CA CYS A 4 -8.03 58.32 -13.30
C CYS A 4 -6.63 57.76 -13.05
N ASP A 5 -6.22 57.73 -11.79
CA ASP A 5 -5.04 57.01 -11.35
C ASP A 5 -5.29 55.51 -11.42
N GLY A 6 -4.70 54.85 -12.43
CA GLY A 6 -4.71 53.41 -12.54
C GLY A 6 -3.73 52.80 -11.53
N LYS A 7 -4.25 52.23 -10.44
CA LYS A 7 -3.47 51.35 -9.59
C LYS A 7 -3.01 50.13 -10.39
N LYS A 8 -1.71 50.07 -10.71
CA LYS A 8 -1.07 48.82 -11.15
C LYS A 8 -1.15 47.80 -10.01
N THR A 9 -1.94 46.78 -10.19
CA THR A 9 -1.84 45.57 -9.36
C THR A 9 -0.49 44.93 -9.65
N GLU A 10 0.45 45.10 -8.74
CA GLU A 10 1.68 44.29 -8.74
C GLU A 10 1.31 42.83 -8.55
N ASN A 11 1.55 42.01 -9.58
CA ASN A 11 1.57 40.60 -9.45
C ASN A 11 2.77 40.23 -8.56
N VAL A 12 2.52 40.07 -7.26
CA VAL A 12 3.51 39.51 -6.33
C VAL A 12 3.64 38.03 -6.67
N THR A 13 4.59 37.72 -7.50
CA THR A 13 5.06 36.33 -7.65
C THR A 13 5.61 35.91 -6.30
N PRO A 14 5.06 34.85 -5.64
CA PRO A 14 5.60 34.42 -4.35
C PRO A 14 7.07 34.06 -4.53
N SER A 15 7.96 34.71 -3.78
CA SER A 15 9.39 34.44 -3.84
C SER A 15 9.63 32.94 -3.56
N VAL A 16 10.37 32.28 -4.45
CA VAL A 16 10.78 30.87 -4.38
C VAL A 16 11.65 30.58 -3.14
N GLU A 17 12.14 31.61 -2.45
CA GLU A 17 13.19 31.54 -1.44
C GLU A 17 12.79 30.96 -0.07
N ASN A 18 11.50 30.81 0.26
CA ASN A 18 11.08 30.37 1.60
C ASN A 18 10.26 29.07 1.67
N PHE A 19 10.28 28.24 0.62
CA PHE A 19 9.58 26.96 0.68
C PHE A 19 10.44 25.91 1.40
N ASN A 20 9.96 25.44 2.56
CA ASN A 20 10.63 24.36 3.29
C ASN A 20 10.37 23.01 2.63
N TYR A 21 11.36 22.51 1.92
CA TYR A 21 11.31 21.19 1.26
C TYR A 21 11.47 20.04 2.26
N SER A 22 12.20 20.21 3.37
CA SER A 22 12.43 19.17 4.37
C SER A 22 11.30 19.19 5.41
N VAL A 23 10.54 18.11 5.50
CA VAL A 23 9.41 17.96 6.44
C VAL A 23 9.84 17.30 7.73
N ASP A 24 10.60 16.20 7.62
CA ASP A 24 11.08 15.42 8.77
C ASP A 24 12.41 14.71 8.39
N LYS A 25 13.19 14.36 9.41
CA LYS A 25 14.39 13.54 9.28
C LYS A 25 14.50 12.62 10.47
N PHE A 26 14.64 11.34 10.22
CA PHE A 26 14.84 10.32 11.26
C PHE A 26 15.68 9.18 10.73
N ALA A 27 16.56 8.64 11.56
CA ALA A 27 17.53 7.64 11.17
C ALA A 27 18.26 8.04 9.87
N ASP A 28 18.25 7.21 8.84
CA ASP A 28 18.83 7.43 7.50
C ASP A 28 17.80 7.96 6.48
N VAL A 29 16.58 8.34 6.92
CA VAL A 29 15.49 8.80 6.07
C VAL A 29 15.29 10.31 6.22
N GLN A 30 15.15 10.99 5.09
CA GLN A 30 14.70 12.39 5.01
C GLN A 30 13.41 12.48 4.21
N ILE A 31 12.37 13.06 4.81
CA ILE A 31 11.08 13.28 4.15
C ILE A 31 11.09 14.65 3.49
N LEU A 32 10.88 14.65 2.19
CA LEU A 32 10.78 15.85 1.38
C LEU A 32 9.33 16.04 0.92
N ARG A 33 8.94 17.29 0.78
CA ARG A 33 7.73 17.69 0.06
C ARG A 33 8.11 18.54 -1.14
N TYR A 34 7.31 18.47 -2.17
CA TYR A 34 7.53 19.23 -3.39
C TYR A 34 6.39 20.20 -3.63
N ARG A 35 6.69 21.33 -4.28
CA ARG A 35 5.66 22.16 -4.90
C ARG A 35 5.16 21.43 -6.15
N VAL A 36 3.89 21.64 -6.45
CA VAL A 36 3.29 21.25 -7.73
C VAL A 36 3.05 22.55 -8.51
N PRO A 37 4.00 22.99 -9.34
CA PRO A 37 3.84 24.20 -10.12
C PRO A 37 2.57 24.12 -10.97
N ASP A 38 1.89 25.27 -11.11
CA ASP A 38 0.69 25.39 -11.94
C ASP A 38 -0.56 24.63 -11.44
N PHE A 39 -0.53 24.04 -10.23
CA PHE A 39 -1.72 23.41 -9.62
C PHE A 39 -2.89 24.38 -9.54
N GLU A 40 -2.62 25.66 -9.30
CA GLU A 40 -3.61 26.74 -9.24
C GLU A 40 -4.34 26.93 -10.57
N LYS A 41 -3.70 26.64 -11.71
CA LYS A 41 -4.25 26.78 -13.06
C LYS A 41 -5.23 25.67 -13.43
N LEU A 42 -5.22 24.55 -12.69
CA LEU A 42 -6.18 23.48 -12.90
C LEU A 42 -7.60 23.95 -12.64
N THR A 43 -8.53 23.45 -13.44
CA THR A 43 -9.96 23.68 -13.23
C THR A 43 -10.44 23.06 -11.90
N LEU A 44 -11.58 23.50 -11.38
CA LEU A 44 -12.15 22.91 -10.17
C LEU A 44 -12.40 21.40 -10.36
N LYS A 45 -12.92 20.97 -11.50
CA LYS A 45 -13.15 19.56 -11.80
C LYS A 45 -11.87 18.73 -11.76
N GLN A 46 -10.76 19.22 -12.30
CA GLN A 46 -9.48 18.55 -12.25
C GLN A 46 -8.95 18.44 -10.81
N LYS A 47 -9.11 19.47 -9.99
CA LYS A 47 -8.76 19.44 -8.56
C LYS A 47 -9.61 18.46 -7.77
N GLU A 48 -10.92 18.40 -8.04
CA GLU A 48 -11.82 17.40 -7.45
C GLU A 48 -11.45 15.98 -7.90
N MET A 49 -11.08 15.78 -9.17
CA MET A 49 -10.59 14.50 -9.68
C MET A 49 -9.36 14.04 -8.90
N ILE A 50 -8.33 14.88 -8.78
CA ILE A 50 -7.10 14.58 -8.03
C ILE A 50 -7.43 14.22 -6.59
N TYR A 51 -8.34 14.97 -5.95
CA TYR A 51 -8.77 14.69 -4.58
C TYR A 51 -9.42 13.31 -4.46
N TYR A 52 -10.38 12.97 -5.32
CA TYR A 52 -11.09 11.69 -5.27
C TYR A 52 -10.18 10.50 -5.57
N LEU A 53 -9.26 10.63 -6.54
CA LEU A 53 -8.25 9.62 -6.84
C LEU A 53 -7.29 9.42 -5.67
N SER A 54 -6.86 10.51 -5.02
CA SER A 54 -6.01 10.45 -3.82
C SER A 54 -6.71 9.74 -2.65
N GLN A 55 -8.02 9.99 -2.46
CA GLN A 55 -8.79 9.28 -1.44
C GLN A 55 -8.91 7.78 -1.76
N ALA A 56 -9.16 7.41 -3.02
CA ALA A 56 -9.17 6.02 -3.46
C ALA A 56 -7.85 5.31 -3.14
N ALA A 57 -6.70 5.94 -3.44
CA ALA A 57 -5.38 5.40 -3.13
C ALA A 57 -5.18 5.18 -1.62
N ILE A 58 -5.62 6.12 -0.78
CA ILE A 58 -5.49 6.02 0.69
C ILE A 58 -6.31 4.85 1.24
N GLU A 59 -7.52 4.59 0.71
CA GLU A 59 -8.36 3.47 1.16
C GLU A 59 -7.72 2.09 0.88
N GLY A 60 -6.91 1.97 -0.16
CA GLY A 60 -6.19 0.73 -0.49
C GLY A 60 -4.88 0.53 0.28
N ARG A 61 -4.42 1.52 1.04
CA ARG A 61 -3.12 1.46 1.74
C ARG A 61 -2.94 0.23 2.63
N ASP A 62 -3.99 -0.21 3.33
CA ASP A 62 -3.91 -1.39 4.21
C ASP A 62 -3.67 -2.69 3.43
N ILE A 63 -4.11 -2.76 2.18
CA ILE A 63 -3.81 -3.87 1.27
C ILE A 63 -2.30 -4.02 1.10
N LEU A 64 -1.60 -2.92 0.86
CA LEU A 64 -0.16 -2.91 0.67
C LEU A 64 0.61 -3.41 1.90
N TYR A 65 0.19 -3.01 3.12
CA TYR A 65 0.77 -3.54 4.35
C TYR A 65 0.59 -5.06 4.46
N ASP A 66 -0.61 -5.56 4.18
CA ASP A 66 -0.91 -6.99 4.23
C ASP A 66 -0.13 -7.79 3.18
N GLN A 67 -0.04 -7.29 1.94
CA GLN A 67 0.74 -7.92 0.87
C GLN A 67 2.24 -7.99 1.22
N ASN A 68 2.79 -6.97 1.85
CA ASN A 68 4.20 -6.96 2.25
C ASN A 68 4.54 -7.96 3.37
N ASN A 69 3.63 -8.20 4.31
CA ASN A 69 3.69 -9.28 5.30
C ASN A 69 2.36 -9.36 6.07
N LYS A 70 1.85 -10.55 6.32
CA LYS A 70 0.58 -10.81 7.02
C LYS A 70 0.49 -10.23 8.44
N HIS A 71 1.61 -9.89 9.07
CA HIS A 71 1.66 -9.31 10.40
C HIS A 71 1.76 -7.78 10.40
N ASN A 72 2.06 -7.15 9.27
CA ASN A 72 2.34 -5.71 9.19
C ASN A 72 1.21 -4.83 9.71
N LEU A 73 -0.05 -5.14 9.39
CA LEU A 73 -1.19 -4.35 9.89
C LEU A 73 -1.30 -4.43 11.41
N SER A 74 -1.12 -5.62 11.98
CA SER A 74 -1.15 -5.83 13.43
C SER A 74 0.01 -5.10 14.12
N ILE A 75 1.23 -5.18 13.55
CA ILE A 75 2.41 -4.47 14.05
C ILE A 75 2.19 -2.96 13.99
N ARG A 76 1.80 -2.41 12.82
CA ARG A 76 1.56 -0.98 12.67
C ARG A 76 0.54 -0.47 13.68
N ARG A 77 -0.63 -1.09 13.75
CA ARG A 77 -1.71 -0.68 14.66
C ARG A 77 -1.32 -0.80 16.13
N THR A 78 -0.53 -1.81 16.50
CA THR A 78 0.01 -1.95 17.86
C THR A 78 0.98 -0.81 18.20
N LEU A 79 1.91 -0.49 17.30
CA LEU A 79 2.87 0.60 17.50
C LEU A 79 2.18 1.97 17.49
N GLU A 80 1.17 2.17 16.65
CA GLU A 80 0.32 3.38 16.63
C GLU A 80 -0.45 3.53 17.94
N ALA A 81 -1.02 2.45 18.49
CA ALA A 81 -1.70 2.47 19.78
C ALA A 81 -0.75 2.88 20.92
N VAL A 82 0.50 2.38 20.91
CA VAL A 82 1.56 2.83 21.84
C VAL A 82 1.88 4.30 21.60
N TYR A 83 2.10 4.71 20.35
CA TYR A 83 2.41 6.11 20.03
C TYR A 83 1.35 7.08 20.55
N GLU A 84 0.09 6.75 20.39
CA GLU A 84 -1.03 7.63 20.77
C GLU A 84 -1.31 7.63 22.28
N ASN A 85 -1.17 6.47 22.96
CA ASN A 85 -1.75 6.27 24.28
C ASN A 85 -0.70 6.07 25.39
N TYR A 86 0.59 5.92 25.08
CA TYR A 86 1.64 5.71 26.07
C TYR A 86 1.78 6.90 27.03
N LYS A 87 1.68 6.62 28.33
CA LYS A 87 1.71 7.62 29.41
C LYS A 87 3.03 7.67 30.19
N GLY A 88 3.99 6.81 29.84
CA GLY A 88 5.32 6.83 30.42
C GLY A 88 6.19 7.97 29.89
N ASP A 89 7.48 7.94 30.19
CA ASP A 89 8.43 8.97 29.72
C ASP A 89 8.66 8.88 28.21
N ARG A 90 8.04 9.80 27.47
CA ARG A 90 8.17 9.91 26.01
C ARG A 90 9.52 10.50 25.55
N ASN A 91 10.32 11.03 26.48
CA ASN A 91 11.68 11.51 26.23
C ASN A 91 12.73 10.43 26.46
N ALA A 92 12.37 9.31 27.09
CA ALA A 92 13.26 8.18 27.29
C ALA A 92 13.75 7.60 25.96
N GLU A 93 15.01 7.19 25.93
CA GLU A 93 15.64 6.67 24.71
C GLU A 93 14.89 5.47 24.10
N PRO A 94 14.43 4.44 24.86
CA PRO A 94 13.69 3.33 24.29
C PRO A 94 12.39 3.76 23.61
N PHE A 95 11.70 4.80 24.10
CA PHE A 95 10.49 5.32 23.44
C PHE A 95 10.83 6.01 22.11
N LYS A 96 11.89 6.82 22.06
CA LYS A 96 12.35 7.46 20.82
C LYS A 96 12.74 6.43 19.76
N GLN A 97 13.43 5.36 20.18
CA GLN A 97 13.80 4.24 19.30
C GLN A 97 12.56 3.51 18.76
N LEU A 98 11.55 3.27 19.60
CA LEU A 98 10.27 2.69 19.18
C LEU A 98 9.58 3.57 18.14
N ILE A 99 9.55 4.90 18.34
CA ILE A 99 8.96 5.83 17.39
C ILE A 99 9.75 5.89 16.09
N THR A 100 11.07 5.81 16.13
CA THR A 100 11.91 5.72 14.93
C THR A 100 11.59 4.45 14.13
N TYR A 101 11.42 3.31 14.80
CA TYR A 101 10.99 2.06 14.17
C TYR A 101 9.59 2.18 13.56
N LEU A 102 8.62 2.75 14.28
CA LEU A 102 7.27 3.02 13.75
C LEU A 102 7.32 3.90 12.49
N LYS A 103 8.13 4.96 12.48
CA LYS A 103 8.33 5.81 11.30
C LYS A 103 8.92 5.02 10.12
N ARG A 104 9.86 4.10 10.35
CA ARG A 104 10.36 3.18 9.31
C ARG A 104 9.25 2.27 8.77
N VAL A 105 8.42 1.70 9.66
CA VAL A 105 7.27 0.87 9.28
C VAL A 105 6.27 1.66 8.43
N TRP A 106 6.00 2.92 8.76
CA TRP A 106 5.15 3.79 7.95
C TRP A 106 5.73 4.06 6.56
N MET A 107 7.01 4.41 6.49
CA MET A 107 7.67 4.75 5.22
C MET A 107 7.83 3.56 4.27
N ALA A 108 8.06 2.37 4.82
CA ALA A 108 8.26 1.16 4.03
C ALA A 108 6.98 0.34 3.80
N ASN A 109 5.84 0.77 4.36
CA ASN A 109 4.60 -0.01 4.41
C ASN A 109 4.79 -1.40 5.01
N GLY A 110 5.57 -1.49 6.10
CA GLY A 110 5.85 -2.74 6.81
C GLY A 110 7.24 -2.79 7.43
N ILE A 111 7.59 -3.97 7.92
CA ILE A 111 8.82 -4.20 8.69
C ILE A 111 10.09 -4.40 7.85
N HIS A 112 10.00 -4.28 6.52
CA HIS A 112 11.13 -4.48 5.61
C HIS A 112 11.49 -3.18 4.89
N HIS A 113 12.78 -2.99 4.65
CA HIS A 113 13.27 -1.84 3.89
C HIS A 113 12.76 -1.90 2.44
N HIS A 114 12.33 -0.78 1.92
CA HIS A 114 11.63 -0.68 0.63
C HIS A 114 12.50 -0.98 -0.61
N TYR A 115 13.84 -0.88 -0.49
CA TYR A 115 14.78 -1.24 -1.57
C TYR A 115 15.56 -2.53 -1.31
N SER A 116 16.20 -2.64 -0.12
CA SER A 116 17.02 -3.81 0.16
C SER A 116 16.23 -5.07 0.47
N GLU A 117 14.93 -4.92 0.74
CA GLU A 117 14.02 -6.00 1.13
C GLU A 117 14.34 -6.63 2.50
N ASP A 118 15.39 -6.13 3.20
CA ASP A 118 15.82 -6.64 4.50
C ASP A 118 14.90 -6.18 5.62
N LYS A 119 14.69 -7.04 6.62
CA LYS A 119 13.94 -6.69 7.80
C LYS A 119 14.66 -5.63 8.63
N PHE A 120 13.93 -4.63 9.12
CA PHE A 120 14.44 -3.64 10.06
C PHE A 120 14.78 -4.28 11.39
N THR A 121 15.94 -3.94 11.94
CA THR A 121 16.32 -4.29 13.32
C THR A 121 15.87 -3.18 14.26
N PRO A 122 15.01 -3.46 15.27
CA PRO A 122 14.66 -2.47 16.27
C PRO A 122 15.85 -2.15 17.18
N GLU A 123 15.98 -0.89 17.60
CA GLU A 123 17.00 -0.45 18.57
C GLU A 123 16.50 -0.54 20.02
N PHE A 124 15.18 -0.69 20.24
CA PHE A 124 14.57 -0.94 21.55
C PHE A 124 14.43 -2.46 21.81
N SER A 125 14.37 -2.83 23.08
CA SER A 125 14.28 -4.25 23.46
C SER A 125 12.87 -4.84 23.36
N ALA A 126 12.79 -6.18 23.20
CA ALA A 126 11.53 -6.91 23.26
C ALA A 126 10.81 -6.76 24.62
N ALA A 127 11.56 -6.67 25.72
CA ALA A 127 11.00 -6.42 27.04
C ALA A 127 10.33 -5.02 27.10
N TYR A 128 11.00 -3.99 26.60
CA TYR A 128 10.41 -2.66 26.52
C TYR A 128 9.15 -2.62 25.66
N PHE A 129 9.16 -3.29 24.51
CA PHE A 129 7.96 -3.44 23.66
C PHE A 129 6.80 -4.07 24.43
N ALA A 130 7.06 -5.19 25.13
CA ALA A 130 6.02 -5.87 25.89
C ALA A 130 5.44 -4.98 27.01
N ASP A 131 6.28 -4.28 27.77
CA ASP A 131 5.85 -3.38 28.83
C ASP A 131 5.07 -2.18 28.29
N ALA A 132 5.52 -1.59 27.18
CA ALA A 132 4.82 -0.50 26.52
C ALA A 132 3.43 -0.93 26.04
N VAL A 133 3.30 -2.10 25.38
CA VAL A 133 2.02 -2.62 24.90
C VAL A 133 1.08 -2.96 26.08
N LYS A 134 1.59 -3.58 27.14
CA LYS A 134 0.80 -3.89 28.37
C LYS A 134 0.28 -2.65 29.08
N SER A 135 0.94 -1.50 28.91
CA SER A 135 0.50 -0.23 29.49
C SER A 135 -0.70 0.41 28.78
N ILE A 136 -1.06 -0.10 27.60
CA ILE A 136 -2.16 0.41 26.78
C ILE A 136 -3.46 -0.30 27.14
N ASP A 137 -4.56 0.45 27.14
CA ASP A 137 -5.90 -0.11 27.27
C ASP A 137 -6.13 -1.17 26.17
N PRO A 138 -6.48 -2.43 26.51
CA PRO A 138 -6.73 -3.49 25.54
C PRO A 138 -7.72 -3.11 24.43
N ALA A 139 -8.70 -2.24 24.74
CA ALA A 139 -9.68 -1.75 23.76
C ALA A 139 -9.06 -0.87 22.65
N LYS A 140 -7.82 -0.40 22.83
CA LYS A 140 -7.05 0.39 21.83
C LYS A 140 -6.10 -0.46 21.00
N LEU A 141 -5.90 -1.72 21.37
CA LEU A 141 -4.99 -2.64 20.66
C LEU A 141 -5.75 -3.40 19.57
N PRO A 142 -5.07 -3.82 18.49
CA PRO A 142 -5.69 -4.56 17.38
C PRO A 142 -5.88 -6.05 17.72
N LEU A 143 -6.52 -6.33 18.85
CA LEU A 143 -6.78 -7.69 19.31
C LEU A 143 -7.82 -8.37 18.43
N GLN A 144 -7.56 -9.61 18.07
CA GLN A 144 -8.56 -10.48 17.45
C GLN A 144 -9.61 -10.89 18.50
N GLN A 145 -10.78 -11.37 18.03
CA GLN A 145 -11.79 -11.87 18.94
C GLN A 145 -11.25 -12.99 19.84
N GLY A 146 -11.27 -12.77 21.16
CA GLY A 146 -10.74 -13.71 22.16
C GLY A 146 -9.22 -13.68 22.33
N GLU A 147 -8.49 -12.82 21.62
CA GLU A 147 -7.03 -12.67 21.78
C GLU A 147 -6.71 -11.79 23.00
N SER A 148 -5.82 -12.27 23.85
CA SER A 148 -5.29 -11.47 24.97
C SER A 148 -4.10 -10.60 24.53
N VAL A 149 -3.79 -9.57 25.34
CA VAL A 149 -2.60 -8.72 25.13
C VAL A 149 -1.31 -9.54 25.13
N ASP A 150 -1.19 -10.52 26.03
CA ASP A 150 -0.01 -11.40 26.08
C ASP A 150 0.11 -12.27 24.81
N GLN A 151 -1.00 -12.74 24.26
CA GLN A 151 -1.01 -13.48 23.00
C GLN A 151 -0.61 -12.60 21.81
N LEU A 152 -1.09 -11.35 21.76
CA LEU A 152 -0.66 -10.38 20.74
C LEU A 152 0.85 -10.14 20.83
N ILE A 153 1.40 -9.91 22.03
CA ILE A 153 2.84 -9.72 22.25
C ILE A 153 3.62 -10.97 21.83
N ALA A 154 3.19 -12.16 22.26
CA ALA A 154 3.84 -13.42 21.91
C ALA A 154 3.85 -13.67 20.37
N LYS A 155 2.79 -13.29 19.68
CA LYS A 155 2.67 -13.37 18.22
C LYS A 155 3.61 -12.41 17.50
N LEU A 156 3.69 -11.14 17.96
CA LEU A 156 4.42 -10.09 17.25
C LEU A 156 5.91 -10.03 17.60
N SER A 157 6.31 -10.39 18.83
CA SER A 157 7.70 -10.28 19.27
C SER A 157 8.69 -11.06 18.38
N PRO A 158 8.49 -12.33 18.03
CA PRO A 158 9.43 -13.02 17.14
C PRO A 158 9.47 -12.38 15.73
N VAL A 159 8.33 -11.88 15.23
CA VAL A 159 8.28 -11.21 13.94
C VAL A 159 9.09 -9.91 13.93
N ILE A 160 9.10 -9.16 15.03
CA ILE A 160 9.80 -7.89 15.15
C ILE A 160 11.28 -8.10 15.47
N PHE A 161 11.60 -8.98 16.44
CA PHE A 161 12.92 -9.02 17.07
C PHE A 161 13.81 -10.19 16.62
N ASP A 162 13.25 -11.33 16.17
CA ASP A 162 14.08 -12.46 15.71
C ASP A 162 14.56 -12.22 14.27
N PRO A 163 15.87 -12.04 14.02
CA PRO A 163 16.39 -11.76 12.69
C PRO A 163 16.19 -12.92 11.70
N THR A 164 15.91 -14.14 12.19
CA THR A 164 15.69 -15.32 11.33
C THR A 164 14.24 -15.48 10.88
N VAL A 165 13.30 -14.79 11.55
CA VAL A 165 11.89 -14.81 11.20
C VAL A 165 11.60 -13.71 10.16
N TYR A 166 11.20 -14.11 8.96
CA TYR A 166 10.92 -13.19 7.84
C TYR A 166 12.09 -12.24 7.52
N PRO A 167 13.31 -12.75 7.26
CA PRO A 167 14.49 -11.91 7.08
C PRO A 167 14.44 -11.02 5.83
N LYS A 168 13.74 -11.48 4.78
CA LYS A 168 13.57 -10.80 3.49
C LYS A 168 12.08 -10.71 3.12
N ARG A 169 11.63 -9.54 2.64
CA ARG A 169 10.27 -9.39 2.09
C ARG A 169 10.12 -10.21 0.82
N THR A 170 11.03 -10.04 -0.12
CA THR A 170 11.09 -10.77 -1.39
C THR A 170 12.49 -11.36 -1.53
N ASN A 171 12.61 -12.68 -1.55
CA ASN A 171 13.87 -13.37 -1.75
C ASN A 171 14.02 -13.77 -3.22
N GLN A 172 15.17 -13.47 -3.81
CA GLN A 172 15.53 -13.77 -5.20
C GLN A 172 16.82 -14.61 -5.29
N ALA A 173 17.22 -15.26 -4.18
CA ALA A 173 18.44 -16.03 -4.12
C ALA A 173 18.32 -17.35 -4.91
N ASP A 174 19.38 -17.73 -5.61
CA ASP A 174 19.45 -19.00 -6.31
C ASP A 174 19.44 -20.21 -5.36
N GLY A 175 18.79 -21.29 -5.79
CA GLY A 175 18.84 -22.59 -5.11
C GLY A 175 17.96 -22.71 -3.86
N VAL A 176 17.05 -21.76 -3.62
CA VAL A 176 16.08 -21.82 -2.54
C VAL A 176 14.66 -21.79 -3.10
N ASP A 177 13.67 -22.24 -2.30
CA ASP A 177 12.26 -22.00 -2.61
C ASP A 177 11.96 -20.52 -2.37
N LEU A 178 11.71 -19.78 -3.45
CA LEU A 178 11.52 -18.33 -3.41
C LEU A 178 10.26 -17.94 -2.64
N ILE A 179 9.22 -18.76 -2.65
CA ILE A 179 7.97 -18.51 -1.90
C ILE A 179 8.20 -18.73 -0.40
N LEU A 180 8.74 -19.88 -0.01
CA LEU A 180 8.90 -20.24 1.40
C LEU A 180 9.93 -19.34 2.12
N THR A 181 10.85 -18.75 1.37
CA THR A 181 11.90 -17.86 1.93
C THR A 181 11.56 -16.38 1.83
N SER A 182 10.44 -16.01 1.20
CA SER A 182 9.91 -14.63 1.15
C SER A 182 8.87 -14.40 2.23
N ALA A 183 8.91 -13.20 2.83
CA ALA A 183 7.98 -12.79 3.88
C ALA A 183 6.67 -12.19 3.36
N ASN A 184 6.59 -11.87 2.06
CA ASN A 184 5.38 -11.32 1.46
C ASN A 184 4.20 -12.29 1.55
N ASN A 185 2.97 -11.77 1.43
CA ASN A 185 1.75 -12.51 1.73
C ASN A 185 0.95 -12.89 0.47
N TYR A 186 1.64 -13.14 -0.65
CA TYR A 186 0.98 -13.56 -1.89
C TYR A 186 0.67 -15.05 -1.95
N TYR A 187 1.33 -15.84 -1.10
CA TYR A 187 1.20 -17.30 -1.05
C TYR A 187 1.03 -17.77 0.39
N GLU A 188 0.29 -18.86 0.60
CA GLU A 188 0.12 -19.46 1.92
C GLU A 188 0.00 -20.99 1.84
N GLY A 189 0.93 -21.70 2.49
CA GLY A 189 0.98 -23.16 2.49
C GLY A 189 1.30 -23.79 1.12
N VAL A 190 1.88 -23.00 0.21
CA VAL A 190 2.21 -23.38 -1.17
C VAL A 190 3.71 -23.26 -1.37
N THR A 191 4.34 -24.24 -2.02
CA THR A 191 5.74 -24.17 -2.46
C THR A 191 5.85 -23.47 -3.80
N GLN A 192 7.06 -23.06 -4.17
CA GLN A 192 7.34 -22.48 -5.49
C GLN A 192 6.89 -23.42 -6.61
N GLN A 193 7.28 -24.68 -6.57
CA GLN A 193 6.93 -25.66 -7.61
C GLN A 193 5.41 -25.82 -7.75
N GLU A 194 4.69 -25.90 -6.62
CA GLU A 194 3.23 -26.01 -6.63
C GLU A 194 2.55 -24.78 -7.27
N ALA A 195 3.08 -23.58 -7.03
CA ALA A 195 2.55 -22.37 -7.63
C ALA A 195 2.84 -22.31 -9.14
N GLU A 196 4.06 -22.64 -9.55
CA GLU A 196 4.45 -22.70 -10.96
C GLU A 196 3.60 -23.70 -11.75
N ASP A 197 3.40 -24.91 -11.21
CA ASP A 197 2.56 -25.94 -11.82
C ASP A 197 1.10 -25.51 -11.91
N PHE A 198 0.58 -24.88 -10.85
CA PHE A 198 -0.79 -24.37 -10.82
C PHE A 198 -1.06 -23.39 -11.96
N TYR A 199 -0.19 -22.36 -12.12
CA TYR A 199 -0.37 -21.36 -13.17
C TYR A 199 0.01 -21.87 -14.56
N ALA A 200 0.97 -22.80 -14.69
CA ALA A 200 1.28 -23.45 -15.95
C ALA A 200 0.06 -24.22 -16.51
N ASN A 201 -0.67 -24.92 -15.65
CA ASN A 201 -1.87 -25.67 -16.03
C ASN A 201 -3.07 -24.78 -16.43
N MET A 202 -3.07 -23.49 -16.04
CA MET A 202 -4.12 -22.53 -16.46
C MET A 202 -3.88 -21.96 -17.88
N LYS A 203 -2.63 -22.01 -18.36
CA LYS A 203 -2.26 -21.41 -19.65
C LYS A 203 -2.77 -22.24 -20.81
N ASN A 204 -3.45 -21.59 -21.76
CA ASN A 204 -3.81 -22.19 -23.04
C ASN A 204 -2.73 -21.84 -24.08
N PRO A 205 -1.95 -22.77 -24.60
CA PRO A 205 -0.87 -22.48 -25.56
C PRO A 205 -1.38 -21.92 -26.91
N ASN A 206 -2.68 -22.07 -27.21
CA ASN A 206 -3.31 -21.53 -28.43
C ASN A 206 -3.95 -20.14 -28.20
N ASP A 207 -3.87 -19.58 -26.99
CA ASP A 207 -4.38 -18.24 -26.72
C ASP A 207 -3.32 -17.20 -27.10
N SER A 208 -3.63 -16.39 -28.11
CA SER A 208 -2.73 -15.32 -28.59
C SER A 208 -2.78 -14.05 -27.72
N THR A 209 -3.75 -13.98 -26.79
CA THR A 209 -3.96 -12.84 -25.89
C THR A 209 -4.19 -13.31 -24.45
N PRO A 210 -3.21 -14.04 -23.86
CA PRO A 210 -3.40 -14.60 -22.52
C PRO A 210 -3.48 -13.48 -21.47
N ILE A 211 -4.39 -13.67 -20.51
CA ILE A 211 -4.48 -12.82 -19.33
C ILE A 211 -3.28 -13.02 -18.39
N SER A 212 -3.02 -12.05 -17.52
CA SER A 212 -1.99 -12.14 -16.47
C SER A 212 -2.48 -12.99 -15.29
N TYR A 213 -2.47 -14.33 -15.46
CA TYR A 213 -2.93 -15.28 -14.44
C TYR A 213 -2.28 -15.00 -13.09
N GLY A 214 -3.10 -14.92 -12.05
CA GLY A 214 -2.65 -14.71 -10.67
C GLY A 214 -2.45 -13.25 -10.25
N LEU A 215 -2.55 -12.29 -11.17
CA LEU A 215 -2.23 -10.88 -10.93
C LEU A 215 -2.91 -10.32 -9.68
N ASN A 216 -4.22 -10.51 -9.54
CA ASN A 216 -5.04 -9.96 -8.46
C ASN A 216 -5.55 -11.04 -7.51
N SER A 217 -4.66 -11.92 -7.06
CA SER A 217 -5.05 -13.00 -6.14
C SER A 217 -3.92 -13.40 -5.20
N LYS A 218 -4.29 -13.94 -4.03
CA LYS A 218 -3.42 -14.73 -3.17
C LYS A 218 -3.64 -16.21 -3.46
N LEU A 219 -2.56 -16.98 -3.60
CA LEU A 219 -2.63 -18.43 -3.77
C LEU A 219 -2.49 -19.14 -2.43
N VAL A 220 -3.46 -19.94 -2.06
CA VAL A 220 -3.49 -20.60 -0.74
C VAL A 220 -3.76 -22.09 -0.87
N LYS A 221 -3.20 -22.89 0.06
CA LYS A 221 -3.49 -24.31 0.15
C LYS A 221 -4.44 -24.56 1.32
N GLU A 222 -5.69 -24.87 1.00
CA GLU A 222 -6.75 -25.14 1.96
C GLU A 222 -7.22 -26.60 1.82
N ASN A 223 -7.20 -27.34 2.92
CA ASN A 223 -7.61 -28.76 2.94
C ASN A 223 -6.92 -29.60 1.84
N GLY A 224 -5.64 -29.34 1.58
CA GLY A 224 -4.84 -30.03 0.57
C GLY A 224 -5.09 -29.59 -0.88
N LYS A 225 -5.97 -28.61 -1.11
CA LYS A 225 -6.24 -28.05 -2.45
C LYS A 225 -5.65 -26.64 -2.57
N ILE A 226 -5.08 -26.35 -3.73
CA ILE A 226 -4.59 -25.01 -4.05
C ILE A 226 -5.73 -24.23 -4.69
N VAL A 227 -6.00 -23.03 -4.14
CA VAL A 227 -7.09 -22.14 -4.58
C VAL A 227 -6.62 -20.69 -4.61
N GLU A 228 -7.18 -19.90 -5.51
CA GLU A 228 -6.98 -18.45 -5.56
C GLU A 228 -8.01 -17.70 -4.70
N LYS A 229 -7.52 -16.78 -3.88
CA LYS A 229 -8.34 -15.78 -3.18
C LYS A 229 -8.25 -14.48 -3.97
N THR A 230 -9.20 -14.28 -4.86
CA THR A 230 -9.21 -13.11 -5.76
C THR A 230 -9.46 -11.81 -4.98
N TYR A 231 -8.69 -10.77 -5.31
CA TYR A 231 -8.86 -9.41 -4.80
C TYR A 231 -10.00 -8.73 -5.55
N LYS A 232 -11.15 -8.61 -4.91
CA LYS A 232 -12.34 -8.00 -5.48
C LYS A 232 -13.39 -7.73 -4.41
N ILE A 233 -14.42 -6.96 -4.73
CA ILE A 233 -15.62 -6.85 -3.89
C ILE A 233 -16.31 -8.22 -3.79
N GLY A 234 -16.62 -8.62 -2.56
CA GLY A 234 -17.12 -9.97 -2.25
C GLY A 234 -16.05 -11.06 -2.18
N GLY A 235 -14.77 -10.72 -2.38
CA GLY A 235 -13.60 -11.58 -2.21
C GLY A 235 -12.62 -11.05 -1.18
N MET A 236 -11.33 -11.33 -1.37
CA MET A 236 -10.27 -10.79 -0.52
C MET A 236 -10.19 -9.27 -0.70
N TYR A 237 -9.98 -8.54 0.39
CA TYR A 237 -9.96 -7.06 0.46
C TYR A 237 -11.30 -6.37 0.12
N SER A 238 -12.42 -7.08 0.16
CA SER A 238 -13.74 -6.58 -0.23
C SER A 238 -14.09 -5.24 0.40
N GLU A 239 -13.86 -5.07 1.69
CA GLU A 239 -14.20 -3.84 2.42
C GLU A 239 -13.38 -2.64 1.95
N ALA A 240 -12.06 -2.79 1.80
CA ALA A 240 -11.19 -1.74 1.28
C ALA A 240 -11.55 -1.38 -0.17
N LEU A 241 -11.72 -2.38 -1.03
CA LEU A 241 -12.06 -2.19 -2.43
C LEU A 241 -13.45 -1.55 -2.61
N SER A 242 -14.41 -1.82 -1.73
CA SER A 242 -15.71 -1.13 -1.73
C SER A 242 -15.57 0.37 -1.47
N ARG A 243 -14.68 0.76 -0.53
CA ARG A 243 -14.38 2.18 -0.28
C ARG A 243 -13.63 2.83 -1.44
N VAL A 244 -12.66 2.12 -2.03
CA VAL A 244 -11.95 2.55 -3.25
C VAL A 244 -12.94 2.84 -4.38
N VAL A 245 -13.84 1.89 -4.66
CA VAL A 245 -14.87 2.05 -5.70
C VAL A 245 -15.76 3.27 -5.42
N GLY A 246 -16.19 3.49 -4.19
CA GLY A 246 -16.99 4.67 -3.85
C GLY A 246 -16.28 6.01 -4.13
N TRP A 247 -14.95 6.06 -4.04
CA TRP A 247 -14.18 7.24 -4.43
C TRP A 247 -13.95 7.32 -5.95
N LEU A 248 -13.73 6.18 -6.62
CA LEU A 248 -13.61 6.12 -8.08
C LEU A 248 -14.91 6.55 -8.78
N GLU A 249 -16.10 6.21 -8.24
CA GLU A 249 -17.39 6.67 -8.74
C GLU A 249 -17.50 8.21 -8.71
N LYS A 250 -17.02 8.84 -7.63
CA LYS A 250 -16.96 10.31 -7.54
C LYS A 250 -15.97 10.89 -8.56
N ALA A 251 -14.80 10.24 -8.75
CA ALA A 251 -13.85 10.63 -9.78
C ALA A 251 -14.45 10.54 -11.18
N ALA A 252 -15.16 9.46 -11.51
CA ALA A 252 -15.82 9.30 -12.79
C ALA A 252 -16.86 10.41 -13.07
N ALA A 253 -17.57 10.90 -12.02
CA ALA A 253 -18.55 11.97 -12.16
C ALA A 253 -17.94 13.32 -12.58
N VAL A 254 -16.66 13.55 -12.25
CA VAL A 254 -15.92 14.79 -12.59
C VAL A 254 -14.85 14.58 -13.67
N ALA A 255 -14.91 13.48 -14.40
CA ALA A 255 -13.97 13.18 -15.48
C ALA A 255 -13.91 14.31 -16.52
N GLU A 256 -12.72 14.58 -17.04
CA GLU A 256 -12.45 15.65 -18.00
C GLU A 256 -13.18 15.42 -19.34
N ASN A 257 -13.32 14.15 -19.71
CA ASN A 257 -13.95 13.71 -20.95
C ASN A 257 -14.55 12.31 -20.82
N ASP A 258 -15.26 11.85 -21.85
CA ASP A 258 -15.94 10.56 -21.86
C ASP A 258 -14.96 9.36 -21.87
N LYS A 259 -13.78 9.52 -22.49
CA LYS A 259 -12.74 8.47 -22.48
C LYS A 259 -12.23 8.22 -21.07
N GLN A 260 -11.84 9.28 -20.36
CA GLN A 260 -11.37 9.17 -18.98
C GLN A 260 -12.45 8.58 -18.06
N ARG A 261 -13.71 8.98 -18.25
CA ARG A 261 -14.85 8.40 -17.51
C ARG A 261 -14.97 6.89 -17.77
N ASP A 262 -14.83 6.46 -19.02
CA ASP A 262 -14.92 5.04 -19.40
C ASP A 262 -13.75 4.24 -18.82
N ILE A 263 -12.53 4.79 -18.78
CA ILE A 263 -11.37 4.19 -18.12
C ILE A 263 -11.67 3.93 -16.65
N ILE A 264 -12.14 4.95 -15.93
CA ILE A 264 -12.45 4.83 -14.48
C ILE A 264 -13.58 3.81 -14.26
N ASN A 265 -14.62 3.82 -15.07
CA ASN A 265 -15.71 2.86 -14.97
C ASN A 265 -15.24 1.42 -15.25
N THR A 266 -14.28 1.23 -16.15
CA THR A 266 -13.69 -0.07 -16.42
C THR A 266 -12.85 -0.57 -15.23
N LEU A 267 -12.09 0.33 -14.58
CA LEU A 267 -11.37 0.03 -13.34
C LEU A 267 -12.33 -0.31 -12.18
N ILE A 268 -13.45 0.42 -12.05
CA ILE A 268 -14.51 0.10 -11.07
C ILE A 268 -15.02 -1.32 -11.31
N ARG A 269 -15.37 -1.67 -12.55
CA ARG A 269 -15.85 -3.01 -12.92
C ARG A 269 -14.80 -4.10 -12.60
N PHE A 270 -13.51 -3.83 -12.84
CA PHE A 270 -12.44 -4.74 -12.45
C PHE A 270 -12.41 -4.98 -10.94
N ASN A 271 -12.46 -3.92 -10.12
CA ASN A 271 -12.50 -4.05 -8.65
C ASN A 271 -13.75 -4.79 -8.15
N GLN A 272 -14.88 -4.68 -8.85
CA GLN A 272 -16.12 -5.39 -8.52
C GLN A 272 -16.06 -6.88 -8.90
N THR A 273 -15.52 -7.21 -10.06
CA THR A 273 -15.57 -8.58 -10.62
C THR A 273 -14.30 -9.38 -10.39
N GLY A 274 -13.14 -8.73 -10.31
CA GLY A 274 -11.83 -9.37 -10.31
C GLY A 274 -11.45 -10.01 -11.65
N ASP A 275 -12.18 -9.70 -12.74
CA ASP A 275 -11.96 -10.27 -14.05
C ASP A 275 -10.74 -9.67 -14.76
N LEU A 276 -9.73 -10.49 -15.05
CA LEU A 276 -8.48 -10.05 -15.65
C LEU A 276 -8.63 -9.58 -17.11
N LYS A 277 -9.63 -10.03 -17.86
CA LYS A 277 -9.92 -9.47 -19.19
C LYS A 277 -10.42 -8.03 -19.08
N THR A 278 -11.22 -7.73 -18.04
CA THR A 278 -11.62 -6.36 -17.73
C THR A 278 -10.41 -5.49 -17.34
N PHE A 279 -9.40 -6.06 -16.68
CA PHE A 279 -8.15 -5.36 -16.39
C PHE A 279 -7.37 -5.04 -17.67
N ASP A 280 -7.24 -5.99 -18.59
CA ASP A 280 -6.61 -5.76 -19.90
C ASP A 280 -7.35 -4.66 -20.69
N GLU A 281 -8.69 -4.69 -20.68
CA GLU A 281 -9.52 -3.64 -21.30
C GLU A 281 -9.21 -2.25 -20.68
N TYR A 282 -9.11 -2.18 -19.35
CA TYR A 282 -8.72 -0.96 -18.64
C TYR A 282 -7.34 -0.47 -19.09
N CYS A 283 -6.33 -1.33 -19.13
CA CYS A 283 -4.97 -0.97 -19.53
C CYS A 283 -4.92 -0.46 -20.97
N ILE A 284 -5.63 -1.12 -21.90
CA ILE A 284 -5.70 -0.70 -23.31
C ILE A 284 -6.33 0.69 -23.43
N LYS A 285 -7.45 0.93 -22.74
CA LYS A 285 -8.13 2.23 -22.75
C LYS A 285 -7.27 3.33 -22.15
N TRP A 286 -6.59 3.03 -21.04
CA TRP A 286 -5.70 3.96 -20.35
C TRP A 286 -4.54 4.41 -21.25
N VAL A 287 -3.84 3.47 -21.92
CA VAL A 287 -2.74 3.79 -22.86
C VAL A 287 -3.21 4.61 -24.07
N GLN A 288 -4.48 4.49 -24.46
CA GLN A 288 -5.07 5.21 -25.59
C GLN A 288 -5.56 6.62 -25.22
N ASP A 289 -5.62 6.98 -23.95
CA ASP A 289 -5.99 8.33 -23.53
C ASP A 289 -4.77 9.25 -23.51
N LEU A 290 -4.59 10.02 -24.57
CA LEU A 290 -3.55 11.01 -24.74
C LEU A 290 -4.06 12.45 -24.55
N THR A 291 -5.29 12.62 -24.06
CA THR A 291 -5.99 13.92 -24.03
C THR A 291 -6.34 14.42 -22.65
N SER A 292 -6.46 13.55 -21.68
CA SER A 292 -6.72 13.92 -20.29
C SER A 292 -5.45 14.51 -19.66
N GLN A 293 -5.61 15.60 -18.92
CA GLN A 293 -4.48 16.27 -18.24
C GLN A 293 -4.17 15.61 -16.90
N VAL A 294 -5.19 15.13 -16.20
CA VAL A 294 -5.02 14.36 -14.96
C VAL A 294 -4.91 12.90 -15.31
N ASP A 295 -3.72 12.34 -15.08
CA ASP A 295 -3.46 10.91 -15.22
C ASP A 295 -3.28 10.26 -13.85
N PHE A 296 -3.48 8.93 -13.77
CA PHE A 296 -3.39 8.20 -12.50
C PHE A 296 -3.06 6.73 -12.70
N VAL A 297 -2.45 6.15 -11.69
CA VAL A 297 -2.31 4.70 -11.50
C VAL A 297 -3.06 4.35 -10.21
N ASN A 298 -3.88 3.32 -10.24
CA ASN A 298 -4.59 2.81 -9.08
C ASN A 298 -4.96 1.33 -9.29
N GLY A 299 -4.64 0.49 -8.33
CA GLY A 299 -5.01 -0.92 -8.37
C GLY A 299 -3.83 -1.87 -8.22
N PHE A 300 -3.96 -3.06 -8.80
CA PHE A 300 -2.94 -4.12 -8.75
C PHE A 300 -2.18 -4.14 -10.08
N THR A 301 -1.01 -3.48 -10.12
CA THR A 301 -0.30 -3.21 -11.39
C THR A 301 1.10 -3.81 -11.45
N GLU A 302 1.95 -3.59 -10.45
CA GLU A 302 3.36 -3.95 -10.49
C GLU A 302 3.64 -5.31 -9.84
N THR A 303 4.37 -6.20 -10.54
CA THR A 303 4.61 -7.59 -10.09
C THR A 303 5.99 -7.83 -9.46
N TYR A 304 6.88 -6.85 -9.43
CA TYR A 304 8.26 -7.01 -8.94
C TYR A 304 8.36 -7.36 -7.44
N ALA A 305 7.30 -7.15 -6.65
CA ALA A 305 7.26 -7.53 -5.24
C ALA A 305 6.94 -9.02 -5.01
N ASP A 306 6.51 -9.74 -6.03
CA ASP A 306 6.32 -11.18 -6.01
C ASP A 306 7.59 -11.89 -6.51
N PRO A 307 8.15 -12.86 -5.78
CA PRO A 307 9.35 -13.57 -6.21
C PRO A 307 9.18 -14.33 -7.53
N LEU A 308 7.95 -14.68 -7.93
CA LEU A 308 7.64 -15.31 -9.21
C LEU A 308 7.18 -14.31 -10.29
N GLY A 309 7.00 -13.05 -9.95
CA GLY A 309 6.55 -12.02 -10.89
C GLY A 309 5.12 -12.19 -11.40
N LEU A 310 4.26 -12.89 -10.66
CA LEU A 310 2.88 -13.22 -11.04
C LEU A 310 1.84 -12.34 -10.33
N LYS A 311 2.10 -12.01 -9.06
CA LYS A 311 1.18 -11.29 -8.18
C LYS A 311 1.44 -9.81 -8.21
N ALA A 312 0.40 -9.02 -8.44
CA ALA A 312 0.55 -7.57 -8.45
C ALA A 312 0.39 -6.97 -7.05
N ARG A 313 1.24 -5.98 -6.81
CA ARG A 313 1.20 -5.10 -5.65
C ARG A 313 0.11 -4.05 -5.84
N TRP A 314 -0.51 -3.63 -4.73
CA TRP A 314 -1.42 -2.49 -4.72
C TRP A 314 -0.64 -1.17 -4.90
N GLU A 315 -1.18 -0.27 -5.75
CA GLU A 315 -0.67 1.09 -6.01
C GLU A 315 -1.79 2.12 -6.08
#